data_1e2e478b063ae3d3ab6e2e007297e4be
#
_entry.id   1e2e478b063ae3d3ab6e2e007297e4be
#
_cell.length_a   1.000
_cell.length_b   1.000
_cell.length_c   1.000
_cell.angle_alpha   90.00
_cell.angle_beta   90.00
_cell.angle_gamma   90.00
#
_symmetry.space_group_name_H-M   'P 1'
#
loop_
_entity.id
_entity.type
_entity.pdbx_description
1 polymer ?
#
loop_
_entity_poly.entity_id
_entity_poly.type
_entity_poly.pdbx_seq_one_letter_code
_entity_poly.pdbx_strand_id
1 'polypeptide(L)'
;MNSVIRGASYILAYAPDMVIHNGTTQTTERTVNPNSEYLKQIKDHLRTFDEVVNYLPNQTYIGNITPDELAKHPQPWNDVKLDGAERFGKYGEIMPQDEFIVLMQMCDVFDLVKLENGFLSETKAKLEKHPLFDEGLLGRIKEGEDAEIIKKYVEEEHAEPLYNNELLIGCVKRAHDIDVNLNAHVMMENIVSKASNVLALLNLTYKNNINKEEIDYVIDCCEEACGDMNQRGGGNFAKACAEVAGFVNATGSDTRGFCAGPTHALIEAAALVKAGVFKNVVVSAGGCTAKLGMNGKDHVKKGLPILEDVLGGFAVLISENDGINPEINLDLIGKHTVGTGSSPQAVITSLVSSLDKAGMKIIDVDKYSVEMQNPDITKPAGAGDVPLANYKMIGALAVKRGDLEKKDLAEFTVKHGMTGWAPTQGHIPSGVPYIGFCRQDILDGKIKNAMIVGKGSLFLGRMTNLFDGVSFIVEANKGRQEAQSTIXALKNFASNLMAE
;
A
#
# COMPACT_ATOMS: atom_id res chain seq x y z
N MET A 1 -20.21 -4.02 -19.82
CA MET A 1 -19.50 -2.78 -19.49
C MET A 1 -18.37 -3.08 -18.51
N ASN A 2 -17.25 -2.39 -18.65
CA ASN A 2 -16.14 -2.55 -17.72
C ASN A 2 -16.49 -2.04 -16.33
N SER A 3 -15.90 -2.63 -15.31
CA SER A 3 -16.03 -2.17 -13.94
C SER A 3 -15.21 -0.88 -13.75
N VAL A 4 -15.51 -0.17 -12.68
CA VAL A 4 -14.89 1.15 -12.41
C VAL A 4 -14.17 1.17 -11.07
N ILE A 5 -13.20 2.09 -10.96
CA ILE A 5 -12.52 2.39 -9.69
C ILE A 5 -13.36 3.47 -8.99
N ARG A 6 -13.99 3.08 -7.89
CA ARG A 6 -14.90 3.97 -7.18
C ARG A 6 -14.22 4.75 -6.04
N GLY A 7 -13.11 4.26 -5.54
CA GLY A 7 -12.38 4.95 -4.49
C GLY A 7 -11.12 4.22 -4.07
N ALA A 8 -10.29 4.91 -3.29
CA ALA A 8 -9.05 4.35 -2.79
C ALA A 8 -8.72 4.93 -1.42
N SER A 9 -7.92 4.20 -0.65
CA SER A 9 -7.40 4.70 0.62
C SER A 9 -5.95 4.25 0.80
N TYR A 10 -5.19 5.06 1.54
CA TYR A 10 -3.79 4.80 1.82
C TYR A 10 -3.49 5.22 3.25
N ILE A 11 -2.92 4.31 4.03
CA ILE A 11 -2.61 4.61 5.44
C ILE A 11 -1.17 4.26 5.77
N LEU A 12 -0.66 4.93 6.77
CA LEU A 12 0.65 4.64 7.35
C LEU A 12 0.48 4.50 8.85
N ALA A 13 1.13 3.48 9.42
CA ALA A 13 1.17 3.31 10.87
C ALA A 13 2.61 3.55 11.32
N TYR A 14 2.81 4.61 12.08
CA TYR A 14 4.11 4.99 12.62
C TYR A 14 4.50 4.00 13.72
N ALA A 15 5.68 3.41 13.61
CA ALA A 15 6.06 2.29 14.47
C ALA A 15 7.56 2.28 14.79
N PRO A 16 8.09 3.36 15.42
CA PRO A 16 9.53 3.47 15.65
C PRO A 16 10.07 2.43 16.64
N ASP A 17 9.34 2.15 17.71
CA ASP A 17 9.77 1.12 18.67
C ASP A 17 9.71 -0.27 18.04
N MET A 18 8.76 -0.48 17.13
CA MET A 18 8.67 -1.76 16.41
C MET A 18 9.86 -1.94 15.46
N VAL A 19 10.39 -0.87 14.89
CA VAL A 19 11.62 -0.97 14.09
C VAL A 19 12.71 -1.65 14.93
N ILE A 20 12.93 -1.15 16.13
CA ILE A 20 13.99 -1.66 17.01
C ILE A 20 13.68 -3.09 17.48
N HIS A 21 12.49 -3.29 18.04
CA HIS A 21 12.21 -4.49 18.83
C HIS A 21 11.54 -5.61 18.06
N ASN A 22 10.86 -5.28 16.96
CA ASN A 22 10.03 -6.27 16.25
C ASN A 22 10.36 -6.39 14.76
N GLY A 23 11.14 -5.47 14.20
CA GLY A 23 11.57 -5.57 12.80
C GLY A 23 12.33 -6.88 12.62
N THR A 24 11.97 -7.66 11.60
CA THR A 24 12.56 -8.99 11.40
C THR A 24 14.06 -8.90 11.18
N THR A 25 14.54 -7.89 10.45
CA THR A 25 15.97 -7.66 10.25
C THR A 25 16.68 -7.47 11.60
N GLN A 26 16.14 -6.64 12.47
CA GLN A 26 16.73 -6.34 13.76
C GLN A 26 16.65 -7.54 14.71
N THR A 27 15.56 -8.29 14.63
CA THR A 27 15.39 -9.50 15.43
C THR A 27 16.44 -10.55 15.05
N THR A 28 16.68 -10.72 13.74
CA THR A 28 17.71 -11.62 13.24
C THR A 28 19.10 -11.13 13.68
N GLU A 29 19.36 -9.83 13.57
CA GLU A 29 20.63 -9.26 13.98
C GLU A 29 20.93 -9.52 15.45
N ARG A 30 19.93 -9.37 16.32
CA ARG A 30 20.09 -9.65 17.76
C ARG A 30 20.51 -11.11 18.01
N THR A 31 19.99 -12.01 17.20
CA THR A 31 20.29 -13.44 17.34
C THR A 31 21.69 -13.77 16.86
N VAL A 32 22.11 -13.27 15.69
CA VAL A 32 23.37 -13.67 15.09
C VAL A 32 24.53 -12.76 15.47
N ASN A 33 24.27 -11.52 15.86
CA ASN A 33 25.31 -10.55 16.21
C ASN A 33 24.81 -9.58 17.29
N PRO A 34 24.62 -10.08 18.52
CA PRO A 34 23.96 -9.29 19.58
C PRO A 34 24.74 -8.03 19.99
N ASN A 35 26.04 -7.96 19.68
CA ASN A 35 26.86 -6.79 20.01
C ASN A 35 27.04 -5.86 18.81
N SER A 36 26.22 -5.99 17.82
CA SER A 36 26.25 -5.21 16.58
C SER A 36 26.24 -3.70 16.87
N GLU A 37 27.12 -2.96 16.20
CA GLU A 37 27.13 -1.50 16.28
C GLU A 37 25.80 -0.92 15.71
N TYR A 38 25.27 -1.57 14.71
CA TYR A 38 23.99 -1.15 14.12
C TYR A 38 22.89 -1.13 15.19
N LEU A 39 22.77 -2.20 15.98
CA LEU A 39 21.75 -2.28 17.03
C LEU A 39 21.91 -1.18 18.08
N LYS A 40 23.15 -0.77 18.36
CA LYS A 40 23.42 0.30 19.32
C LYS A 40 23.05 1.67 18.77
N GLN A 41 23.18 1.87 17.47
CA GLN A 41 23.01 3.17 16.81
C GLN A 41 21.61 3.42 16.29
N ILE A 42 20.82 2.37 16.12
CA ILE A 42 19.53 2.46 15.40
C ILE A 42 18.61 3.51 15.99
N LYS A 43 18.54 3.62 17.31
CA LYS A 43 17.60 4.57 17.96
C LYS A 43 17.94 6.03 17.66
N ASP A 44 19.21 6.32 17.36
CA ASP A 44 19.63 7.69 17.04
C ASP A 44 19.26 8.10 15.61
N HIS A 45 18.78 7.16 14.82
CA HIS A 45 18.40 7.40 13.43
C HIS A 45 16.89 7.31 13.20
N LEU A 46 16.11 7.14 14.26
CA LEU A 46 14.65 7.08 14.15
C LEU A 46 14.05 8.48 14.18
N ARG A 47 12.95 8.63 13.47
CA ARG A 47 12.26 9.92 13.37
C ARG A 47 11.19 10.05 14.45
N THR A 48 10.87 11.29 14.82
CA THR A 48 9.71 11.60 15.65
C THR A 48 8.45 11.50 14.81
N PHE A 49 7.29 11.45 15.48
CA PHE A 49 6.00 11.45 14.77
C PHE A 49 5.84 12.70 13.91
N ASP A 50 6.22 13.86 14.44
CA ASP A 50 6.13 15.12 13.68
C ASP A 50 6.99 15.05 12.41
N GLU A 51 8.18 14.46 12.49
CA GLU A 51 9.04 14.30 11.32
C GLU A 51 8.41 13.38 10.29
N VAL A 52 7.75 12.32 10.74
CA VAL A 52 7.06 11.37 9.86
C VAL A 52 5.88 12.07 9.17
N VAL A 53 5.08 12.83 9.93
CA VAL A 53 3.92 13.54 9.38
C VAL A 53 4.37 14.63 8.39
N ASN A 54 5.46 15.35 8.71
CA ASN A 54 5.94 16.44 7.87
C ASN A 54 6.68 15.99 6.62
N TYR A 55 6.95 14.70 6.48
CA TYR A 55 7.73 14.17 5.36
C TYR A 55 6.88 14.14 4.08
N LEU A 56 7.40 14.77 3.03
CA LEU A 56 6.66 14.96 1.77
C LEU A 56 6.11 13.67 1.17
N PRO A 57 6.91 12.60 1.02
CA PRO A 57 6.36 11.36 0.46
C PRO A 57 5.21 10.78 1.28
N ASN A 58 5.26 10.90 2.61
CA ASN A 58 4.17 10.40 3.46
C ASN A 58 2.91 11.22 3.26
N GLN A 59 3.03 12.53 3.13
CA GLN A 59 1.89 13.40 2.84
C GLN A 59 1.31 13.12 1.45
N THR A 60 2.16 12.73 0.49
CA THR A 60 1.71 12.31 -0.83
C THR A 60 0.95 10.98 -0.73
N TYR A 61 1.49 10.05 0.05
CA TYR A 61 0.88 8.73 0.20
C TYR A 61 -0.56 8.82 0.74
N ILE A 62 -0.80 9.71 1.70
CA ILE A 62 -2.14 9.87 2.27
C ILE A 62 -3.01 10.89 1.53
N GLY A 63 -2.49 11.52 0.47
CA GLY A 63 -3.29 12.32 -0.45
C GLY A 63 -3.32 13.82 -0.23
N ASN A 64 -2.44 14.37 0.63
CA ASN A 64 -2.41 15.81 0.88
C ASN A 64 -1.52 16.57 -0.09
N ILE A 65 -0.61 15.89 -0.75
CA ILE A 65 0.31 16.47 -1.74
C ILE A 65 0.19 15.64 -3.02
N THR A 66 0.03 16.31 -4.16
CA THR A 66 -0.07 15.60 -5.44
C THR A 66 1.33 15.17 -5.92
N PRO A 67 1.39 14.19 -6.83
CA PRO A 67 2.68 13.82 -7.41
C PRO A 67 3.40 15.01 -8.06
N ASP A 68 2.68 15.90 -8.72
CA ASP A 68 3.28 17.08 -9.34
C ASP A 68 3.87 18.04 -8.31
N GLU A 69 3.17 18.21 -7.19
CA GLU A 69 3.68 19.04 -6.08
C GLU A 69 4.94 18.42 -5.48
N LEU A 70 4.93 17.11 -5.27
CA LEU A 70 6.11 16.39 -4.75
C LEU A 70 7.32 16.60 -5.66
N ALA A 71 7.12 16.49 -6.97
CA ALA A 71 8.19 16.61 -7.95
C ALA A 71 8.87 17.99 -7.94
N LYS A 72 8.21 19.02 -7.43
CA LYS A 72 8.76 20.38 -7.37
C LYS A 72 9.80 20.54 -6.25
N HIS A 73 9.84 19.62 -5.30
CA HIS A 73 10.77 19.68 -4.18
C HIS A 73 12.03 18.86 -4.48
N PRO A 74 13.21 19.39 -4.19
CA PRO A 74 14.44 18.63 -4.45
C PRO A 74 14.61 17.47 -3.47
N GLN A 75 15.19 16.39 -3.98
CA GLN A 75 15.62 15.27 -3.14
C GLN A 75 17.01 15.57 -2.55
N PRO A 76 17.34 15.02 -1.38
CA PRO A 76 16.48 14.15 -0.56
C PRO A 76 15.42 14.94 0.20
N TRP A 77 14.25 14.38 0.27
CA TRP A 77 13.10 15.08 0.88
C TRP A 77 13.18 15.11 2.41
N ASN A 78 14.01 14.27 3.01
CA ASN A 78 14.18 14.32 4.47
C ASN A 78 14.80 15.64 4.95
N ASP A 79 15.35 16.43 4.04
CA ASP A 79 15.88 17.76 4.36
C ASP A 79 14.82 18.85 4.27
N VAL A 80 13.62 18.53 3.80
CA VAL A 80 12.53 19.49 3.59
C VAL A 80 11.51 19.34 4.71
N LYS A 81 11.19 20.43 5.39
CA LYS A 81 10.13 20.43 6.40
C LYS A 81 8.89 21.10 5.81
N LEU A 82 7.76 20.41 5.91
CA LEU A 82 6.48 20.92 5.45
C LEU A 82 5.72 21.47 6.64
N ASP A 83 5.53 22.80 6.70
CA ASP A 83 4.78 23.43 7.78
C ASP A 83 3.29 23.15 7.61
N GLY A 84 2.62 22.88 8.72
CA GLY A 84 1.18 22.68 8.74
C GLY A 84 0.71 21.33 8.22
N ALA A 85 1.61 20.36 8.08
CA ALA A 85 1.24 19.01 7.67
C ALA A 85 0.33 18.37 8.72
N GLU A 86 -0.62 17.57 8.24
CA GLU A 86 -1.60 16.92 9.12
C GLU A 86 -1.52 15.41 8.98
N ARG A 87 -1.87 14.73 10.07
CA ARG A 87 -1.88 13.26 10.05
C ARG A 87 -3.05 12.68 9.25
N PHE A 88 -4.09 13.46 9.00
CA PHE A 88 -5.24 13.01 8.20
C PHE A 88 -5.16 13.62 6.81
N GLY A 89 -5.43 12.80 5.79
CA GLY A 89 -5.37 13.24 4.41
C GLY A 89 -6.59 12.85 3.62
N LYS A 90 -6.62 13.26 2.37
CA LYS A 90 -7.73 12.98 1.46
C LYS A 90 -8.01 11.49 1.34
N TYR A 91 -6.95 10.67 1.32
CA TYR A 91 -7.07 9.23 1.09
C TYR A 91 -6.89 8.39 2.35
N GLY A 92 -6.43 8.96 3.45
CA GLY A 92 -6.19 8.15 4.64
C GLY A 92 -5.59 8.91 5.79
N GLU A 93 -4.65 8.27 6.48
CA GLU A 93 -4.07 8.86 7.68
C GLU A 93 -2.71 8.27 7.99
N ILE A 94 -1.98 8.99 8.87
CA ILE A 94 -0.76 8.47 9.50
C ILE A 94 -1.11 8.26 10.97
N MET A 95 -1.23 7.01 11.37
CA MET A 95 -1.65 6.67 12.74
C MET A 95 -0.43 6.56 13.66
N PRO A 96 -0.42 7.23 14.82
CA PRO A 96 0.70 7.08 15.75
C PRO A 96 0.75 5.66 16.34
N GLN A 97 1.94 5.27 16.78
CA GLN A 97 2.21 3.91 17.23
C GLN A 97 1.29 3.44 18.34
N ASP A 98 1.02 4.29 19.34
CA ASP A 98 0.19 3.89 20.47
C ASP A 98 -1.22 3.49 20.01
N GLU A 99 -1.82 4.29 19.14
CA GLU A 99 -3.16 3.99 18.61
C GLU A 99 -3.12 2.71 17.79
N PHE A 100 -2.07 2.51 16.98
CA PHE A 100 -1.95 1.30 16.17
C PHE A 100 -1.81 0.05 17.03
N ILE A 101 -1.07 0.13 18.14
CA ILE A 101 -0.91 -1.02 19.05
C ILE A 101 -2.28 -1.42 19.63
N VAL A 102 -3.12 -0.44 19.99
CA VAL A 102 -4.46 -0.78 20.48
C VAL A 102 -5.31 -1.37 19.34
N LEU A 103 -5.17 -0.86 18.14
CA LEU A 103 -5.86 -1.47 16.98
C LEU A 103 -5.43 -2.93 16.78
N MET A 104 -4.16 -3.25 17.01
CA MET A 104 -3.69 -4.64 16.98
C MET A 104 -4.48 -5.50 17.97
N GLN A 105 -4.68 -5.01 19.19
CA GLN A 105 -5.47 -5.73 20.20
C GLN A 105 -6.91 -5.93 19.72
N MET A 106 -7.50 -4.90 19.13
CA MET A 106 -8.88 -4.96 18.62
C MET A 106 -9.03 -6.01 17.52
N CYS A 107 -8.00 -6.19 16.70
CA CYS A 107 -8.02 -7.15 15.59
C CYS A 107 -7.72 -8.58 16.03
N ASP A 108 -7.13 -8.74 17.20
CA ASP A 108 -6.71 -10.03 17.74
C ASP A 108 -7.92 -10.79 18.28
N VAL A 109 -8.23 -11.95 17.71
CA VAL A 109 -9.39 -12.76 18.14
C VAL A 109 -9.00 -13.90 19.07
N PHE A 110 -7.71 -14.06 19.36
CA PHE A 110 -7.22 -15.17 20.20
C PHE A 110 -6.67 -14.71 21.54
N ASP A 111 -6.84 -13.42 21.85
CA ASP A 111 -6.40 -12.84 23.14
C ASP A 111 -4.90 -13.00 23.36
N LEU A 112 -4.12 -12.83 22.28
CA LEU A 112 -2.66 -12.93 22.33
C LEU A 112 -2.00 -11.59 22.66
N VAL A 113 -2.63 -10.47 22.29
CA VAL A 113 -2.09 -9.13 22.55
C VAL A 113 -2.50 -8.71 23.96
N LYS A 114 -1.50 -8.48 24.81
CA LYS A 114 -1.71 -8.05 26.19
C LYS A 114 -1.13 -6.66 26.36
N LEU A 115 -1.95 -5.70 26.81
CA LEU A 115 -1.53 -4.31 26.93
C LEU A 115 -1.65 -3.86 28.39
N GLU A 116 -0.68 -3.07 28.82
CA GLU A 116 -0.59 -2.56 30.19
C GLU A 116 -1.78 -1.62 30.46
N ASN A 117 -2.32 -1.70 31.68
CA ASN A 117 -3.53 -1.00 32.08
C ASN A 117 -3.51 0.51 31.79
N GLY A 118 -2.45 1.20 32.23
CA GLY A 118 -2.35 2.65 32.06
C GLY A 118 -2.22 3.06 30.60
N PHE A 119 -1.37 2.35 29.86
CA PHE A 119 -1.19 2.59 28.42
C PHE A 119 -2.52 2.43 27.67
N LEU A 120 -3.22 1.32 27.95
CA LEU A 120 -4.48 1.02 27.28
C LEU A 120 -5.53 2.09 27.59
N SER A 121 -5.66 2.49 28.86
CA SER A 121 -6.62 3.50 29.28
C SER A 121 -6.37 4.84 28.59
N GLU A 122 -5.12 5.29 28.58
CA GLU A 122 -4.74 6.57 27.95
C GLU A 122 -4.99 6.53 26.45
N THR A 123 -4.64 5.43 25.79
CA THR A 123 -4.78 5.32 24.34
C THR A 123 -6.24 5.17 23.93
N LYS A 124 -7.03 4.44 24.73
CA LYS A 124 -8.48 4.32 24.50
C LYS A 124 -9.12 5.71 24.45
N ALA A 125 -8.72 6.59 25.37
CA ALA A 125 -9.23 7.97 25.40
C ALA A 125 -8.94 8.71 24.10
N LYS A 126 -7.76 8.48 23.52
CA LYS A 126 -7.39 9.07 22.22
C LYS A 126 -8.26 8.50 21.10
N LEU A 127 -8.48 7.18 21.09
CA LEU A 127 -9.28 6.52 20.06
C LEU A 127 -10.76 6.91 20.13
N GLU A 128 -11.26 7.25 21.30
CA GLU A 128 -12.63 7.75 21.44
C GLU A 128 -12.84 9.06 20.68
N LYS A 129 -11.76 9.79 20.47
CA LYS A 129 -11.80 11.05 19.70
C LYS A 129 -11.51 10.84 18.22
N HIS A 130 -11.10 9.64 17.82
CA HIS A 130 -10.76 9.33 16.43
C HIS A 130 -12.06 9.14 15.64
N PRO A 131 -12.20 9.79 14.48
CA PRO A 131 -13.49 9.78 13.75
C PRO A 131 -13.95 8.40 13.27
N LEU A 132 -13.04 7.44 13.14
CA LEU A 132 -13.36 6.11 12.62
C LEU A 132 -13.77 5.11 13.69
N PHE A 133 -13.51 5.42 14.96
CA PHE A 133 -13.67 4.42 16.03
C PHE A 133 -15.00 4.63 16.74
N ASP A 134 -16.03 3.96 16.21
CA ASP A 134 -17.38 3.99 16.79
C ASP A 134 -17.48 3.02 17.98
N GLU A 135 -18.68 2.93 18.56
CA GLU A 135 -18.93 2.05 19.71
C GLU A 135 -18.60 0.58 19.40
N GLY A 136 -18.91 0.14 18.17
CA GLY A 136 -18.64 -1.24 17.77
C GLY A 136 -17.17 -1.57 17.77
N LEU A 137 -16.35 -0.68 17.21
CA LEU A 137 -14.90 -0.87 17.19
C LEU A 137 -14.31 -0.73 18.60
N LEU A 138 -14.71 0.32 19.32
CA LEU A 138 -14.20 0.52 20.69
C LEU A 138 -14.57 -0.64 21.60
N GLY A 139 -15.70 -1.29 21.33
CA GLY A 139 -16.13 -2.47 22.07
C GLY A 139 -15.23 -3.69 21.90
N ARG A 140 -14.35 -3.68 20.90
CA ARG A 140 -13.37 -4.75 20.68
C ARG A 140 -12.15 -4.59 21.58
N ILE A 141 -11.98 -3.44 22.21
CA ILE A 141 -10.86 -3.21 23.15
C ILE A 141 -11.07 -4.12 24.37
N LYS A 142 -10.05 -4.90 24.70
CA LYS A 142 -10.09 -5.86 25.79
C LYS A 142 -9.54 -5.25 27.07
N GLU A 143 -9.66 -5.96 28.17
CA GLU A 143 -9.13 -5.51 29.44
C GLU A 143 -7.60 -5.43 29.39
N GLY A 144 -7.05 -4.51 30.15
CA GLY A 144 -5.61 -4.37 30.29
C GLY A 144 -5.03 -5.42 31.23
N GLU A 145 -3.71 -5.42 31.34
CA GLU A 145 -2.96 -6.34 32.16
C GLU A 145 -1.97 -5.57 33.04
N ASP A 146 -1.58 -6.14 34.15
CA ASP A 146 -0.56 -5.52 35.01
C ASP A 146 0.82 -5.63 34.33
N ALA A 147 1.63 -4.59 34.51
CA ALA A 147 2.97 -4.52 33.91
C ALA A 147 3.84 -5.72 34.29
N GLU A 148 3.74 -6.16 35.55
CA GLU A 148 4.56 -7.29 36.01
C GLU A 148 4.17 -8.60 35.32
N ILE A 149 2.90 -8.78 35.01
CA ILE A 149 2.43 -9.97 34.29
C ILE A 149 2.92 -9.95 32.86
N ILE A 150 2.89 -8.78 32.20
CA ILE A 150 3.42 -8.63 30.85
C ILE A 150 4.91 -8.97 30.82
N LYS A 151 5.66 -8.47 31.81
CA LYS A 151 7.09 -8.76 31.92
C LYS A 151 7.34 -10.27 32.03
N LYS A 152 6.51 -10.97 32.82
CA LYS A 152 6.62 -12.43 32.95
C LYS A 152 6.36 -13.14 31.62
N TYR A 153 5.34 -12.71 30.88
CA TYR A 153 5.06 -13.29 29.56
C TYR A 153 6.28 -13.18 28.64
N VAL A 154 6.93 -12.01 28.62
CA VAL A 154 8.09 -11.77 27.78
C VAL A 154 9.28 -12.63 28.24
N GLU A 155 9.59 -12.61 29.54
CA GLU A 155 10.78 -13.26 30.06
C GLU A 155 10.65 -14.78 30.17
N GLU A 156 9.45 -15.27 30.51
CA GLU A 156 9.26 -16.69 30.79
C GLU A 156 8.56 -17.46 29.70
N GLU A 157 7.70 -16.81 28.91
CA GLU A 157 6.92 -17.47 27.87
C GLU A 157 7.32 -17.06 26.45
N HIS A 158 8.39 -16.28 26.33
CA HIS A 158 8.94 -15.85 25.04
C HIS A 158 7.93 -15.02 24.20
N ALA A 159 7.08 -14.25 24.88
CA ALA A 159 6.19 -13.35 24.20
C ALA A 159 7.00 -12.25 23.48
N GLU A 160 6.48 -11.77 22.36
CA GLU A 160 7.09 -10.69 21.61
C GLU A 160 6.80 -9.37 22.35
N PRO A 161 7.83 -8.62 22.78
CA PRO A 161 7.56 -7.40 23.55
C PRO A 161 7.04 -6.27 22.68
N LEU A 162 6.16 -5.45 23.25
CA LEU A 162 5.67 -4.23 22.61
C LEU A 162 6.12 -3.04 23.45
N TYR A 163 6.83 -2.14 22.81
CA TYR A 163 7.33 -0.92 23.45
C TYR A 163 6.63 0.31 22.86
N ASN A 164 6.47 1.31 23.68
CA ASN A 164 6.01 2.62 23.24
C ASN A 164 6.77 3.68 24.03
N ASN A 165 7.43 4.59 23.33
CA ASN A 165 8.33 5.58 23.94
C ASN A 165 9.35 4.90 24.85
N GLU A 166 9.90 3.79 24.36
CA GLU A 166 10.96 3.01 25.03
C GLU A 166 10.49 2.33 26.33
N LEU A 167 9.19 2.31 26.61
CA LEU A 167 8.63 1.61 27.77
C LEU A 167 7.93 0.34 27.30
N LEU A 168 8.14 -0.74 28.05
CA LEU A 168 7.44 -2.00 27.78
C LEU A 168 5.98 -1.84 28.18
N ILE A 169 5.09 -1.80 27.20
CA ILE A 169 3.65 -1.52 27.45
C ILE A 169 2.76 -2.69 27.06
N GLY A 170 3.33 -3.78 26.58
CA GLY A 170 2.51 -4.91 26.17
C GLY A 170 3.36 -6.02 25.59
N CYS A 171 2.67 -7.02 25.09
CA CYS A 171 3.33 -8.12 24.37
C CYS A 171 2.33 -8.83 23.48
N VAL A 172 2.86 -9.64 22.56
CA VAL A 172 2.08 -10.58 21.80
C VAL A 172 2.52 -11.98 22.22
N LYS A 173 1.60 -12.78 22.69
CA LYS A 173 1.90 -14.14 23.16
C LYS A 173 2.01 -15.11 21.98
N ARG A 174 2.79 -16.17 22.18
CA ARG A 174 2.82 -17.29 21.22
C ARG A 174 1.46 -18.01 21.29
N ALA A 175 1.09 -18.66 20.20
CA ALA A 175 -0.16 -19.41 20.14
C ALA A 175 0.03 -20.90 20.43
N HIS A 176 1.29 -21.36 20.54
CA HIS A 176 1.59 -22.77 20.80
C HIS A 176 2.94 -22.88 21.50
N ASP A 177 3.05 -23.85 22.37
CA ASP A 177 4.26 -24.02 23.21
C ASP A 177 5.45 -24.57 22.41
N ILE A 178 5.18 -25.37 21.41
CA ILE A 178 6.21 -26.13 20.70
C ILE A 178 6.36 -25.74 19.24
N ASP A 179 5.24 -25.59 18.54
CA ASP A 179 5.28 -25.33 17.09
C ASP A 179 5.86 -23.93 16.83
N VAL A 180 7.04 -23.88 16.22
CA VAL A 180 7.73 -22.61 15.92
C VAL A 180 6.96 -21.76 14.92
N ASN A 181 6.05 -22.36 14.16
CA ASN A 181 5.23 -21.62 13.20
C ASN A 181 4.12 -20.82 13.88
N LEU A 182 3.91 -21.07 15.18
CA LEU A 182 2.94 -20.34 15.99
C LEU A 182 3.64 -19.59 17.13
N ASN A 183 4.92 -19.28 16.95
CA ASN A 183 5.64 -18.51 17.96
C ASN A 183 5.15 -17.05 17.96
N ALA A 184 5.57 -16.32 18.98
CA ALA A 184 5.06 -14.97 19.22
C ALA A 184 5.36 -14.01 18.06
N HIS A 185 6.54 -14.12 17.45
CA HIS A 185 6.91 -13.24 16.33
C HIS A 185 6.01 -13.49 15.11
N VAL A 186 5.72 -14.76 14.81
CA VAL A 186 4.82 -15.10 13.70
C VAL A 186 3.41 -14.57 13.99
N MET A 187 2.95 -14.76 15.22
CA MET A 187 1.63 -14.25 15.61
C MET A 187 1.57 -12.72 15.50
N MET A 188 2.64 -12.04 15.91
CA MET A 188 2.69 -10.59 15.76
C MET A 188 2.59 -10.17 14.30
N GLU A 189 3.32 -10.86 13.40
CA GLU A 189 3.25 -10.52 11.98
C GLU A 189 1.84 -10.69 11.42
N ASN A 190 1.15 -11.77 11.82
CA ASN A 190 -0.23 -12.00 11.41
C ASN A 190 -1.14 -10.84 11.88
N ILE A 191 -0.99 -10.44 13.12
CA ILE A 191 -1.84 -9.40 13.73
C ILE A 191 -1.53 -8.03 13.13
N VAL A 192 -0.26 -7.72 12.91
CA VAL A 192 0.14 -6.42 12.33
C VAL A 192 -0.37 -6.29 10.90
N SER A 193 -0.26 -7.36 10.10
CA SER A 193 -0.80 -7.37 8.74
C SER A 193 -2.30 -7.15 8.74
N LYS A 194 -3.01 -7.82 9.65
CA LYS A 194 -4.45 -7.67 9.77
C LYS A 194 -4.82 -6.24 10.18
N ALA A 195 -4.15 -5.71 11.20
CA ALA A 195 -4.49 -4.38 11.74
C ALA A 195 -4.26 -3.27 10.71
N SER A 196 -3.15 -3.31 9.99
CA SER A 196 -2.88 -2.29 8.98
C SER A 196 -3.84 -2.39 7.80
N ASN A 197 -4.23 -3.60 7.42
CA ASN A 197 -5.25 -3.82 6.40
C ASN A 197 -6.60 -3.25 6.86
N VAL A 198 -7.01 -3.56 8.10
CA VAL A 198 -8.25 -3.04 8.68
C VAL A 198 -8.27 -1.52 8.65
N LEU A 199 -7.15 -0.89 9.02
CA LEU A 199 -7.08 0.59 9.02
C LEU A 199 -7.32 1.13 7.61
N ALA A 200 -6.78 0.46 6.58
CA ALA A 200 -7.00 0.86 5.20
C ALA A 200 -8.49 0.70 4.81
N LEU A 201 -9.12 -0.40 5.23
CA LEU A 201 -10.55 -0.64 4.93
C LEU A 201 -11.43 0.41 5.60
N LEU A 202 -11.15 0.75 6.85
CA LEU A 202 -11.92 1.77 7.58
C LEU A 202 -11.80 3.14 6.89
N ASN A 203 -10.59 3.49 6.48
CA ASN A 203 -10.37 4.75 5.78
C ASN A 203 -11.04 4.75 4.40
N LEU A 204 -11.05 3.61 3.72
CA LEU A 204 -11.67 3.53 2.39
C LEU A 204 -13.13 3.96 2.43
N THR A 205 -13.91 3.37 3.33
CA THR A 205 -15.35 3.67 3.38
C THR A 205 -15.61 5.07 3.92
N TYR A 206 -14.84 5.51 4.90
CA TYR A 206 -15.00 6.85 5.49
C TYR A 206 -14.63 7.95 4.49
N LYS A 207 -13.44 7.86 3.89
CA LYS A 207 -12.93 8.91 3.00
C LYS A 207 -13.70 9.01 1.69
N ASN A 208 -14.33 7.92 1.25
CA ASN A 208 -15.06 7.89 -0.01
C ASN A 208 -16.58 7.83 0.19
N ASN A 209 -17.04 7.99 1.43
CA ASN A 209 -18.46 8.01 1.78
C ASN A 209 -19.21 6.78 1.24
N ILE A 210 -18.67 5.61 1.56
CA ILE A 210 -19.19 4.34 1.08
C ILE A 210 -19.89 3.62 2.24
N ASN A 211 -21.08 3.10 1.98
CA ASN A 211 -21.81 2.28 2.95
C ASN A 211 -21.11 0.91 3.06
N LYS A 212 -20.68 0.56 4.27
CA LYS A 212 -19.98 -0.70 4.53
C LYS A 212 -20.79 -1.92 4.10
N GLU A 213 -22.13 -1.83 4.17
CA GLU A 213 -23.01 -2.94 3.83
C GLU A 213 -23.05 -3.24 2.33
N GLU A 214 -22.58 -2.30 1.51
CA GLU A 214 -22.51 -2.50 0.05
C GLU A 214 -21.36 -3.41 -0.36
N ILE A 215 -20.31 -3.52 0.46
CA ILE A 215 -19.11 -4.32 0.10
C ILE A 215 -19.48 -5.79 0.19
N ASP A 216 -19.32 -6.52 -0.92
CA ASP A 216 -19.69 -7.93 -0.93
C ASP A 216 -18.52 -8.89 -1.16
N TYR A 217 -17.33 -8.37 -1.44
CA TYR A 217 -16.13 -9.22 -1.56
C TYR A 217 -14.87 -8.41 -1.26
N VAL A 218 -13.89 -9.06 -0.61
CA VAL A 218 -12.58 -8.45 -0.34
C VAL A 218 -11.49 -9.42 -0.82
N ILE A 219 -10.48 -8.87 -1.51
CA ILE A 219 -9.29 -9.63 -1.88
C ILE A 219 -8.11 -9.00 -1.14
N ASP A 220 -7.50 -9.78 -0.24
CA ASP A 220 -6.27 -9.37 0.43
C ASP A 220 -5.08 -9.76 -0.43
N CYS A 221 -4.20 -8.82 -0.71
CA CYS A 221 -3.01 -9.09 -1.52
C CYS A 221 -1.70 -8.78 -0.78
N CYS A 222 -1.72 -8.91 0.53
CA CYS A 222 -0.53 -8.74 1.37
C CYS A 222 0.50 -9.81 1.00
N GLU A 223 1.77 -9.44 0.92
CA GLU A 223 2.81 -10.40 0.57
C GLU A 223 3.40 -11.11 1.77
N GLU A 224 3.25 -10.54 2.96
CA GLU A 224 3.86 -11.11 4.15
C GLU A 224 3.28 -12.47 4.47
N ALA A 225 4.15 -13.36 4.84
CA ALA A 225 3.77 -14.72 5.20
C ALA A 225 2.91 -14.70 6.45
N CYS A 226 1.94 -15.58 6.45
CA CYS A 226 1.09 -15.79 7.60
C CYS A 226 1.36 -17.19 8.10
N GLY A 227 1.60 -17.32 9.39
CA GLY A 227 1.99 -18.60 9.97
C GLY A 227 0.83 -19.34 10.59
N ASP A 228 0.81 -20.63 10.39
CA ASP A 228 -0.13 -21.54 11.04
C ASP A 228 0.57 -22.87 11.27
N MET A 229 -0.06 -23.70 12.06
CA MET A 229 0.46 -25.03 12.41
C MET A 229 0.95 -25.79 11.17
N ASN A 230 2.08 -26.45 11.31
CA ASN A 230 2.70 -27.25 10.24
C ASN A 230 3.13 -26.41 9.03
N GLN A 231 3.47 -25.15 9.26
CA GLN A 231 3.97 -24.23 8.22
C GLN A 231 2.95 -23.92 7.13
N ARG A 232 1.68 -24.10 7.42
CA ARG A 232 0.65 -23.71 6.47
C ARG A 232 0.45 -22.20 6.54
N GLY A 233 0.06 -21.60 5.43
CA GLY A 233 -0.31 -20.20 5.35
C GLY A 233 -1.77 -20.09 4.92
N GLY A 234 -2.16 -18.91 4.51
CA GLY A 234 -3.52 -18.66 4.05
C GLY A 234 -4.37 -18.10 5.16
N GLY A 235 -5.45 -18.72 5.49
CA GLY A 235 -6.30 -18.29 6.60
C GLY A 235 -7.34 -17.23 6.27
N ASN A 236 -7.44 -16.85 5.01
CA ASN A 236 -8.44 -15.87 4.53
C ASN A 236 -8.38 -14.57 5.33
N PHE A 237 -7.26 -13.89 5.25
CA PHE A 237 -7.09 -12.58 5.89
C PHE A 237 -8.09 -11.56 5.37
N ALA A 238 -8.48 -11.68 4.09
CA ALA A 238 -9.49 -10.80 3.50
C ALA A 238 -10.77 -10.80 4.33
N LYS A 239 -11.28 -12.00 4.60
CA LYS A 239 -12.54 -12.13 5.35
C LYS A 239 -12.37 -11.70 6.81
N ALA A 240 -11.23 -12.02 7.41
CA ALA A 240 -10.92 -11.62 8.79
C ALA A 240 -10.87 -10.09 8.93
N CYS A 241 -10.25 -9.41 7.98
CA CYS A 241 -10.18 -7.95 8.00
C CYS A 241 -11.57 -7.33 7.76
N ALA A 242 -12.33 -7.90 6.83
CA ALA A 242 -13.69 -7.43 6.53
C ALA A 242 -14.58 -7.51 7.78
N GLU A 243 -14.42 -8.55 8.59
CA GLU A 243 -15.19 -8.71 9.82
C GLU A 243 -14.95 -7.54 10.77
N VAL A 244 -13.68 -7.22 11.03
CA VAL A 244 -13.35 -6.12 11.95
C VAL A 244 -13.80 -4.79 11.37
N ALA A 245 -13.64 -4.59 10.06
CA ALA A 245 -14.04 -3.34 9.42
C ALA A 245 -15.56 -3.14 9.37
N GLY A 246 -16.33 -4.19 9.65
CA GLY A 246 -17.79 -4.09 9.65
C GLY A 246 -18.44 -4.32 8.31
N PHE A 247 -17.76 -4.99 7.39
CA PHE A 247 -18.31 -5.31 6.06
C PHE A 247 -19.12 -6.61 6.17
N VAL A 248 -20.29 -6.51 6.80
CA VAL A 248 -21.07 -7.68 7.23
C VAL A 248 -21.58 -8.55 6.08
N ASN A 249 -21.65 -7.98 4.88
CA ASN A 249 -22.12 -8.72 3.71
C ASN A 249 -20.99 -9.27 2.85
N ALA A 250 -19.73 -9.07 3.26
CA ALA A 250 -18.58 -9.45 2.45
C ALA A 250 -18.10 -10.85 2.79
N THR A 251 -17.64 -11.56 1.77
CA THR A 251 -16.73 -12.68 1.93
C THR A 251 -15.44 -12.29 1.20
N GLY A 252 -14.50 -13.21 1.05
CA GLY A 252 -13.26 -12.84 0.38
C GLY A 252 -12.27 -13.97 0.25
N SER A 253 -11.13 -13.64 -0.32
CA SER A 253 -10.02 -14.57 -0.52
C SER A 253 -8.71 -13.79 -0.56
N ASP A 254 -7.62 -14.51 -0.45
CA ASP A 254 -6.29 -13.93 -0.50
C ASP A 254 -5.65 -14.27 -1.85
N THR A 255 -5.04 -13.26 -2.48
CA THR A 255 -4.25 -13.44 -3.71
C THR A 255 -2.84 -12.95 -3.40
N ARG A 256 -1.87 -13.84 -3.46
CA ARG A 256 -0.48 -13.52 -3.11
C ARG A 256 0.41 -13.68 -4.31
N GLY A 257 1.31 -12.73 -4.51
CA GLY A 257 2.25 -12.74 -5.64
C GLY A 257 3.32 -11.68 -5.48
N PHE A 258 3.63 -11.32 -4.25
CA PHE A 258 4.64 -10.31 -3.93
C PHE A 258 4.34 -9.01 -4.66
N CYS A 259 5.34 -8.44 -5.37
CA CYS A 259 5.24 -7.10 -5.95
C CYS A 259 4.14 -6.97 -7.00
N ALA A 260 3.81 -8.03 -7.73
CA ALA A 260 2.74 -7.97 -8.73
C ALA A 260 1.37 -8.37 -8.17
N GLY A 261 1.33 -8.81 -6.92
CA GLY A 261 0.09 -9.27 -6.28
C GLY A 261 -1.05 -8.28 -6.36
N PRO A 262 -0.83 -7.00 -5.99
CA PRO A 262 -1.92 -6.02 -6.04
C PRO A 262 -2.52 -5.85 -7.43
N THR A 263 -1.68 -5.84 -8.47
CA THR A 263 -2.18 -5.66 -9.84
C THR A 263 -2.96 -6.89 -10.30
N HIS A 264 -2.49 -8.10 -9.99
CA HIS A 264 -3.27 -9.32 -10.22
C HIS A 264 -4.63 -9.22 -9.52
N ALA A 265 -4.63 -8.84 -8.24
CA ALA A 265 -5.86 -8.78 -7.45
C ALA A 265 -6.85 -7.77 -8.01
N LEU A 266 -6.35 -6.63 -8.51
CA LEU A 266 -7.22 -5.61 -9.12
C LEU A 266 -7.86 -6.11 -10.42
N ILE A 267 -7.12 -6.87 -11.21
CA ILE A 267 -7.66 -7.49 -12.42
C ILE A 267 -8.72 -8.52 -12.04
N GLU A 268 -8.45 -9.34 -11.03
CA GLU A 268 -9.42 -10.32 -10.53
C GLU A 268 -10.70 -9.62 -10.06
N ALA A 269 -10.56 -8.54 -9.29
CA ALA A 269 -11.71 -7.78 -8.80
C ALA A 269 -12.53 -7.20 -9.96
N ALA A 270 -11.84 -6.60 -10.93
CA ALA A 270 -12.50 -6.01 -12.10
C ALA A 270 -13.26 -7.08 -12.89
N ALA A 271 -12.66 -8.26 -13.04
CA ALA A 271 -13.29 -9.37 -13.77
C ALA A 271 -14.52 -9.92 -13.03
N LEU A 272 -14.41 -10.06 -11.69
CA LEU A 272 -15.54 -10.53 -10.87
C LEU A 272 -16.73 -9.59 -10.97
N VAL A 273 -16.47 -8.29 -10.95
CA VAL A 273 -17.54 -7.29 -11.07
C VAL A 273 -18.12 -7.29 -12.49
N LYS A 274 -17.26 -7.29 -13.50
CA LYS A 274 -17.71 -7.30 -14.91
C LYS A 274 -18.56 -8.53 -15.21
N ALA A 275 -18.19 -9.68 -14.64
CA ALA A 275 -18.94 -10.92 -14.83
C ALA A 275 -20.27 -10.94 -14.05
N GLY A 276 -20.50 -9.98 -13.16
CA GLY A 276 -21.72 -9.91 -12.38
C GLY A 276 -21.76 -10.84 -11.17
N VAL A 277 -20.61 -11.39 -10.77
CA VAL A 277 -20.56 -12.26 -9.61
C VAL A 277 -20.71 -11.47 -8.32
N PHE A 278 -20.03 -10.32 -8.25
CA PHE A 278 -20.11 -9.39 -7.12
C PHE A 278 -20.26 -7.97 -7.68
N LYS A 279 -20.84 -7.08 -6.88
CA LYS A 279 -21.09 -5.69 -7.29
C LYS A 279 -19.99 -4.74 -6.82
N ASN A 280 -19.42 -5.00 -5.63
CA ASN A 280 -18.47 -4.09 -4.98
C ASN A 280 -17.37 -4.91 -4.35
N VAL A 281 -16.22 -4.92 -4.98
CA VAL A 281 -15.06 -5.71 -4.55
C VAL A 281 -13.94 -4.78 -4.11
N VAL A 282 -13.44 -4.99 -2.90
CA VAL A 282 -12.30 -4.23 -2.38
C VAL A 282 -11.04 -5.08 -2.51
N VAL A 283 -9.98 -4.48 -3.06
CA VAL A 283 -8.64 -5.06 -3.02
C VAL A 283 -7.88 -4.30 -1.94
N SER A 284 -7.30 -5.00 -0.98
CA SER A 284 -6.61 -4.33 0.12
C SER A 284 -5.38 -5.11 0.56
N ALA A 285 -4.51 -4.43 1.30
CA ALA A 285 -3.34 -5.06 1.90
C ALA A 285 -2.85 -4.23 3.06
N GLY A 286 -2.21 -4.90 3.99
CA GLY A 286 -1.44 -4.26 5.05
C GLY A 286 0.04 -4.56 4.88
N GLY A 287 0.82 -4.16 5.85
CA GLY A 287 2.24 -4.47 5.93
C GLY A 287 2.55 -5.13 7.26
N CYS A 288 3.78 -5.58 7.40
CA CYS A 288 4.17 -6.21 8.66
C CYS A 288 5.59 -5.83 9.06
N THR A 289 6.00 -6.32 10.21
CA THR A 289 7.27 -5.95 10.82
C THR A 289 8.49 -6.34 9.98
N ALA A 290 8.33 -7.27 9.04
CA ALA A 290 9.42 -7.62 8.12
C ALA A 290 9.92 -6.40 7.33
N LYS A 291 9.06 -5.42 7.11
CA LYS A 291 9.42 -4.23 6.32
C LYS A 291 10.05 -3.12 7.17
N LEU A 292 9.91 -3.18 8.49
CA LEU A 292 10.40 -2.12 9.37
C LEU A 292 11.92 -2.20 9.49
N GLY A 293 12.58 -1.14 9.05
CA GLY A 293 14.03 -1.06 9.08
C GLY A 293 14.71 -2.10 8.19
N MET A 294 14.04 -2.57 7.14
CA MET A 294 14.59 -3.62 6.27
C MET A 294 15.94 -3.22 5.68
N ASN A 295 16.11 -1.96 5.33
CA ASN A 295 17.37 -1.42 4.82
C ASN A 295 18.06 -0.51 5.84
N GLY A 296 17.72 -0.67 7.10
CA GLY A 296 18.22 0.19 8.16
C GLY A 296 19.73 0.27 8.27
N LYS A 297 20.43 -0.85 8.06
CA LYS A 297 21.90 -0.88 8.12
C LYS A 297 22.52 0.09 7.12
N ASP A 298 22.01 0.11 5.90
CA ASP A 298 22.53 1.00 4.87
C ASP A 298 22.31 2.47 5.22
N HIS A 299 21.12 2.78 5.75
CA HIS A 299 20.80 4.15 6.13
C HIS A 299 21.64 4.63 7.31
N VAL A 300 21.76 3.81 8.34
CA VAL A 300 22.57 4.15 9.52
C VAL A 300 24.03 4.34 9.11
N LYS A 301 24.58 3.44 8.29
CA LYS A 301 25.95 3.53 7.81
C LYS A 301 26.24 4.83 7.09
N LYS A 302 25.24 5.38 6.41
CA LYS A 302 25.38 6.62 5.63
C LYS A 302 24.95 7.87 6.42
N GLY A 303 24.66 7.71 7.70
CA GLY A 303 24.26 8.83 8.56
C GLY A 303 22.89 9.39 8.26
N LEU A 304 22.02 8.57 7.66
CA LEU A 304 20.68 9.00 7.23
C LEU A 304 19.62 8.51 8.22
N PRO A 305 18.46 9.18 8.26
CA PRO A 305 17.37 8.67 9.09
C PRO A 305 16.83 7.38 8.49
N ILE A 306 16.28 6.52 9.35
CA ILE A 306 15.58 5.33 8.91
C ILE A 306 14.18 5.78 8.50
N LEU A 307 13.89 5.65 7.20
CA LEU A 307 12.60 6.06 6.64
C LEU A 307 11.60 4.90 6.61
N GLU A 308 12.07 3.69 6.89
CA GLU A 308 11.22 2.49 6.97
C GLU A 308 10.71 2.33 8.40
N ASP A 309 10.12 3.37 8.92
CA ASP A 309 9.57 3.45 10.29
C ASP A 309 8.05 3.52 10.30
N VAL A 310 7.44 3.25 9.14
CA VAL A 310 5.98 3.20 9.00
C VAL A 310 5.57 1.93 8.26
N LEU A 311 4.41 1.43 8.63
CA LEU A 311 3.77 0.32 7.91
C LEU A 311 2.79 0.94 6.92
N GLY A 312 2.84 0.50 5.67
CA GLY A 312 1.90 0.98 4.66
C GLY A 312 0.73 0.05 4.52
N GLY A 313 -0.41 0.60 4.15
CA GLY A 313 -1.58 -0.17 3.78
C GLY A 313 -2.36 0.57 2.71
N PHE A 314 -3.21 -0.14 2.01
CA PHE A 314 -4.06 0.49 0.99
C PHE A 314 -5.34 -0.32 0.79
N ALA A 315 -6.36 0.32 0.22
CA ALA A 315 -7.56 -0.35 -0.24
C ALA A 315 -8.10 0.38 -1.47
N VAL A 316 -8.60 -0.38 -2.44
CA VAL A 316 -9.18 0.15 -3.68
C VAL A 316 -10.54 -0.52 -3.89
N LEU A 317 -11.57 0.26 -4.13
CA LEU A 317 -12.91 -0.25 -4.38
C LEU A 317 -13.20 -0.30 -5.87
N ILE A 318 -13.55 -1.49 -6.36
CA ILE A 318 -13.95 -1.73 -7.74
C ILE A 318 -15.46 -2.02 -7.71
N SER A 319 -16.21 -1.30 -8.53
CA SER A 319 -17.68 -1.40 -8.53
C SER A 319 -18.24 -1.53 -9.93
N GLU A 320 -19.52 -1.86 -10.00
CA GLU A 320 -20.27 -1.86 -11.26
C GLU A 320 -20.15 -0.48 -11.91
N ASN A 321 -20.15 -0.47 -13.24
CA ASN A 321 -20.02 0.77 -14.00
C ASN A 321 -21.14 1.74 -13.64
N ASP A 322 -20.77 2.94 -13.22
CA ASP A 322 -21.72 3.99 -12.81
C ASP A 322 -21.84 5.12 -13.84
N GLY A 323 -21.16 4.98 -14.98
CA GLY A 323 -21.16 6.01 -16.01
C GLY A 323 -20.30 7.23 -15.69
N ILE A 324 -19.59 7.21 -14.56
CA ILE A 324 -18.84 8.39 -14.08
C ILE A 324 -17.37 8.04 -13.77
N ASN A 325 -17.16 7.06 -12.89
CA ASN A 325 -15.82 6.71 -12.42
C ASN A 325 -15.01 6.04 -13.53
N PRO A 326 -13.67 6.17 -13.48
CA PRO A 326 -12.81 5.58 -14.52
C PRO A 326 -12.96 4.07 -14.61
N GLU A 327 -12.91 3.57 -15.84
CA GLU A 327 -13.04 2.15 -16.14
C GLU A 327 -11.70 1.44 -16.13
N ILE A 328 -11.69 0.17 -15.75
CA ILE A 328 -10.55 -0.73 -15.96
C ILE A 328 -10.81 -1.46 -17.27
N ASN A 329 -9.96 -1.23 -18.25
CA ASN A 329 -10.13 -1.83 -19.59
C ASN A 329 -9.53 -3.24 -19.60
N LEU A 330 -10.38 -4.24 -19.43
CA LEU A 330 -9.94 -5.64 -19.38
C LEU A 330 -9.54 -6.21 -20.73
N ASP A 331 -9.77 -5.49 -21.81
CA ASP A 331 -9.27 -5.91 -23.16
C ASP A 331 -7.78 -5.61 -23.31
N LEU A 332 -7.21 -4.75 -22.49
CA LEU A 332 -5.83 -4.30 -22.61
C LEU A 332 -4.96 -4.75 -21.42
N ILE A 333 -5.06 -6.03 -21.08
CA ILE A 333 -4.24 -6.62 -20.02
C ILE A 333 -2.89 -7.02 -20.59
N GLY A 334 -1.81 -6.51 -19.99
CA GLY A 334 -0.46 -6.94 -20.31
C GLY A 334 -0.04 -8.03 -19.33
N LYS A 335 0.72 -9.00 -19.81
CA LYS A 335 1.16 -10.11 -18.94
C LYS A 335 2.52 -10.63 -19.36
N HIS A 336 3.35 -10.90 -18.38
CA HIS A 336 4.60 -11.61 -18.56
C HIS A 336 4.28 -13.09 -18.42
N THR A 337 4.69 -13.91 -19.39
CA THR A 337 4.34 -15.31 -19.41
C THR A 337 5.55 -16.19 -19.08
N VAL A 338 5.28 -17.45 -18.74
CA VAL A 338 6.33 -18.41 -18.43
C VAL A 338 7.28 -18.64 -19.60
N GLY A 339 6.82 -18.41 -20.81
CA GLY A 339 7.65 -18.56 -22.02
C GLY A 339 8.48 -17.35 -22.38
N THR A 340 8.36 -16.25 -21.64
CA THR A 340 9.07 -15.02 -21.92
C THR A 340 10.31 -14.92 -21.03
N GLY A 341 11.38 -14.32 -21.56
CA GLY A 341 12.59 -14.12 -20.79
C GLY A 341 12.36 -13.26 -19.54
N SER A 342 13.23 -13.41 -18.56
CA SER A 342 13.09 -12.75 -17.25
C SER A 342 13.89 -11.47 -17.09
N SER A 343 14.50 -10.95 -18.14
CA SER A 343 15.18 -9.65 -18.05
C SER A 343 14.17 -8.54 -17.77
N PRO A 344 14.57 -7.47 -17.10
CA PRO A 344 13.65 -6.33 -16.89
C PRO A 344 13.06 -5.80 -18.18
N GLN A 345 13.85 -5.78 -19.27
CA GLN A 345 13.38 -5.32 -20.57
C GLN A 345 12.29 -6.24 -21.15
N ALA A 346 12.47 -7.56 -21.00
CA ALA A 346 11.48 -8.53 -21.50
C ALA A 346 10.17 -8.39 -20.73
N VAL A 347 10.25 -8.19 -19.42
CA VAL A 347 9.04 -8.00 -18.59
C VAL A 347 8.31 -6.73 -19.04
N ILE A 348 9.01 -5.60 -19.12
CA ILE A 348 8.40 -4.32 -19.52
C ILE A 348 7.78 -4.43 -20.92
N THR A 349 8.50 -5.06 -21.86
CA THR A 349 7.98 -5.25 -23.22
C THR A 349 6.66 -6.00 -23.20
N SER A 350 6.59 -7.08 -22.41
CA SER A 350 5.36 -7.87 -22.27
C SER A 350 4.19 -7.05 -21.75
N LEU A 351 4.46 -6.17 -20.78
CA LEU A 351 3.40 -5.41 -20.13
C LEU A 351 2.87 -4.27 -20.99
N VAL A 352 3.72 -3.69 -21.82
CA VAL A 352 3.36 -2.55 -22.66
C VAL A 352 2.77 -2.99 -23.98
N SER A 353 3.10 -4.20 -24.47
CA SER A 353 2.66 -4.65 -25.79
C SER A 353 1.14 -4.88 -25.87
N SER A 354 0.44 -4.91 -24.73
CA SER A 354 -1.04 -4.96 -24.74
C SER A 354 -1.65 -3.79 -25.52
N LEU A 355 -0.94 -2.66 -25.55
CA LEU A 355 -1.40 -1.46 -26.28
C LEU A 355 -1.59 -1.73 -27.77
N ASP A 356 -0.88 -2.70 -28.33
CA ASP A 356 -0.98 -3.05 -29.76
C ASP A 356 -2.39 -3.47 -30.14
N LYS A 357 -3.13 -4.09 -29.22
CA LYS A 357 -4.52 -4.50 -29.48
C LYS A 357 -5.43 -3.32 -29.80
N ALA A 358 -5.12 -2.14 -29.24
CA ALA A 358 -5.91 -0.93 -29.44
C ALA A 358 -5.26 0.02 -30.47
N GLY A 359 -4.15 -0.39 -31.08
CA GLY A 359 -3.41 0.48 -31.98
C GLY A 359 -2.82 1.70 -31.28
N MET A 360 -2.57 1.59 -29.98
CA MET A 360 -2.04 2.70 -29.18
C MET A 360 -0.53 2.70 -29.18
N LYS A 361 0.03 3.90 -29.24
CA LYS A 361 1.46 4.11 -29.05
C LYS A 361 1.76 4.19 -27.54
N ILE A 362 3.00 3.95 -27.17
CA ILE A 362 3.43 4.09 -25.77
C ILE A 362 3.14 5.51 -25.25
N ILE A 363 3.34 6.53 -26.10
CA ILE A 363 3.10 7.94 -25.72
C ILE A 363 1.60 8.30 -25.63
N ASP A 364 0.71 7.41 -26.06
CA ASP A 364 -0.73 7.64 -25.96
C ASP A 364 -1.25 7.33 -24.54
N VAL A 365 -0.45 6.69 -23.70
CA VAL A 365 -0.76 6.48 -22.29
C VAL A 365 -0.25 7.70 -21.53
N ASP A 366 -1.14 8.42 -20.87
CA ASP A 366 -0.78 9.68 -20.20
C ASP A 366 0.17 9.46 -19.03
N LYS A 367 -0.09 8.43 -18.19
CA LYS A 367 0.76 8.12 -17.04
C LYS A 367 0.98 6.63 -16.91
N TYR A 368 2.19 6.27 -16.52
CA TYR A 368 2.58 4.91 -16.11
C TYR A 368 2.89 4.93 -14.64
N SER A 369 2.41 3.94 -13.91
CA SER A 369 2.71 3.78 -12.49
C SER A 369 3.36 2.42 -12.29
N VAL A 370 4.66 2.40 -12.00
CA VAL A 370 5.46 1.17 -11.91
C VAL A 370 6.36 1.23 -10.67
N GLU A 371 6.16 0.31 -9.74
CA GLU A 371 7.07 0.18 -8.60
C GLU A 371 7.37 1.53 -7.95
N MET A 372 6.36 2.10 -7.31
CA MET A 372 6.37 3.48 -6.82
C MET A 372 7.17 3.71 -5.53
N GLN A 373 8.27 3.01 -5.39
CA GLN A 373 9.16 3.08 -4.23
C GLN A 373 9.80 4.46 -4.10
N ASN A 374 9.89 4.93 -2.87
CA ASN A 374 10.51 6.20 -2.54
C ASN A 374 12.03 6.13 -2.76
N PRO A 375 12.59 6.95 -3.65
CA PRO A 375 14.04 6.90 -3.92
C PRO A 375 14.91 7.32 -2.73
N ASP A 376 14.39 8.10 -1.79
CA ASP A 376 15.11 8.40 -0.54
C ASP A 376 15.42 7.11 0.23
N ILE A 377 14.59 6.08 0.08
CA ILE A 377 14.79 4.78 0.72
C ILE A 377 15.71 3.90 -0.14
N THR A 378 15.42 3.82 -1.42
CA THR A 378 16.07 2.82 -2.29
C THR A 378 17.46 3.23 -2.77
N LYS A 379 17.73 4.52 -2.95
CA LYS A 379 19.06 4.95 -3.37
C LYS A 379 20.14 4.59 -2.34
N PRO A 380 19.96 4.94 -1.05
CA PRO A 380 20.97 4.53 -0.06
C PRO A 380 21.12 3.03 0.09
N ALA A 381 20.06 2.27 -0.21
CA ALA A 381 20.07 0.81 -0.14
C ALA A 381 20.73 0.16 -1.36
N GLY A 382 21.12 0.96 -2.35
CA GLY A 382 21.83 0.45 -3.53
C GLY A 382 20.94 0.08 -4.71
N ALA A 383 19.62 0.31 -4.61
CA ALA A 383 18.69 -0.04 -5.70
C ALA A 383 18.46 1.11 -6.69
N GLY A 384 18.94 2.31 -6.37
CA GLY A 384 18.75 3.48 -7.22
C GLY A 384 17.32 4.01 -7.17
N ASP A 385 16.95 4.80 -8.15
CA ASP A 385 15.60 5.34 -8.30
C ASP A 385 14.80 4.34 -9.13
N VAL A 386 14.04 3.48 -8.46
CA VAL A 386 13.37 2.35 -9.10
C VAL A 386 12.29 2.79 -10.09
N PRO A 387 11.37 3.72 -9.73
CA PRO A 387 10.39 4.17 -10.73
C PRO A 387 11.05 4.78 -11.96
N LEU A 388 12.03 5.64 -11.78
CA LEU A 388 12.71 6.30 -12.89
C LEU A 388 13.34 5.28 -13.83
N ALA A 389 14.00 4.25 -13.29
CA ALA A 389 14.60 3.19 -14.11
C ALA A 389 13.54 2.50 -14.97
N ASN A 390 12.35 2.26 -14.42
CA ASN A 390 11.27 1.66 -15.17
C ASN A 390 10.76 2.58 -16.28
N TYR A 391 10.61 3.88 -16.00
CA TYR A 391 10.12 4.82 -17.01
C TYR A 391 11.15 5.01 -18.13
N LYS A 392 12.44 4.95 -17.80
CA LYS A 392 13.50 4.97 -18.81
C LYS A 392 13.40 3.76 -19.74
N MET A 393 13.10 2.58 -19.19
CA MET A 393 12.93 1.38 -19.99
C MET A 393 11.72 1.48 -20.92
N ILE A 394 10.60 2.02 -20.42
CA ILE A 394 9.40 2.21 -21.22
C ILE A 394 9.70 3.22 -22.35
N GLY A 395 10.37 4.32 -22.00
CA GLY A 395 10.74 5.33 -22.98
C GLY A 395 11.70 4.81 -24.04
N ALA A 396 12.68 4.00 -23.64
CA ALA A 396 13.61 3.38 -24.58
C ALA A 396 12.87 2.45 -25.55
N LEU A 397 11.88 1.73 -25.06
CA LEU A 397 11.04 0.88 -25.90
C LEU A 397 10.24 1.73 -26.89
N ALA A 398 9.73 2.88 -26.45
CA ALA A 398 9.02 3.82 -27.33
C ALA A 398 9.93 4.33 -28.42
N VAL A 399 11.20 4.63 -28.11
CA VAL A 399 12.19 5.05 -29.11
C VAL A 399 12.43 3.93 -30.10
N LYS A 400 12.62 2.71 -29.64
CA LYS A 400 12.86 1.54 -30.50
C LYS A 400 11.69 1.30 -31.46
N ARG A 401 10.47 1.55 -30.99
CA ARG A 401 9.26 1.34 -31.80
C ARG A 401 8.95 2.52 -32.72
N GLY A 402 9.71 3.60 -32.65
CA GLY A 402 9.48 4.78 -33.44
C GLY A 402 8.40 5.71 -32.92
N ASP A 403 7.93 5.49 -31.70
CA ASP A 403 6.91 6.32 -31.06
C ASP A 403 7.48 7.60 -30.45
N LEU A 404 8.79 7.63 -30.24
CA LEU A 404 9.47 8.71 -29.51
C LEU A 404 10.86 8.89 -30.10
N GLU A 405 11.34 10.14 -30.16
CA GLU A 405 12.73 10.40 -30.57
C GLU A 405 13.64 10.27 -29.33
N LYS A 406 14.87 9.81 -29.56
CA LYS A 406 15.86 9.61 -28.50
C LYS A 406 16.08 10.87 -27.66
N LYS A 407 16.09 12.03 -28.30
CA LYS A 407 16.28 13.33 -27.62
C LYS A 407 15.17 13.64 -26.60
N ASP A 408 13.99 13.02 -26.74
CA ASP A 408 12.82 13.27 -25.91
C ASP A 408 12.67 12.30 -24.75
N LEU A 409 13.64 11.40 -24.57
CA LEU A 409 13.56 10.34 -23.54
C LEU A 409 13.44 10.90 -22.12
N ALA A 410 14.27 11.90 -21.78
CA ALA A 410 14.24 12.48 -20.43
C ALA A 410 12.90 13.16 -20.16
N GLU A 411 12.37 13.89 -21.14
CA GLU A 411 11.06 14.54 -21.04
C GLU A 411 9.96 13.50 -20.86
N PHE A 412 10.06 12.38 -21.58
CA PHE A 412 9.10 11.28 -21.48
C PHE A 412 8.98 10.78 -20.02
N THR A 413 10.12 10.58 -19.35
CA THR A 413 10.09 10.05 -17.98
C THR A 413 9.41 11.01 -16.99
N VAL A 414 9.50 12.33 -17.26
CA VAL A 414 8.84 13.35 -16.43
C VAL A 414 7.35 13.42 -16.77
N LYS A 415 7.02 13.48 -18.05
CA LYS A 415 5.65 13.66 -18.53
C LYS A 415 4.77 12.43 -18.26
N HIS A 416 5.28 11.25 -18.55
CA HIS A 416 4.52 10.01 -18.49
C HIS A 416 4.82 9.15 -17.27
N GLY A 417 5.87 9.49 -16.51
CA GLY A 417 6.20 8.85 -15.25
C GLY A 417 5.92 9.79 -14.08
N MET A 418 6.47 9.46 -12.94
CA MET A 418 6.37 10.30 -11.75
C MET A 418 7.36 9.83 -10.69
N THR A 419 7.67 10.71 -9.76
CA THR A 419 8.55 10.36 -8.63
C THR A 419 7.81 9.38 -7.72
N GLY A 420 8.49 8.36 -7.20
CA GLY A 420 7.88 7.42 -6.26
C GLY A 420 7.77 7.99 -4.85
N TRP A 421 6.77 7.52 -4.09
CA TRP A 421 6.55 8.02 -2.72
C TRP A 421 6.12 6.94 -1.73
N ALA A 422 6.10 5.68 -2.13
CA ALA A 422 5.66 4.62 -1.22
C ALA A 422 6.75 4.27 -0.21
N PRO A 423 6.37 3.98 1.03
CA PRO A 423 7.32 3.95 2.16
C PRO A 423 8.21 2.71 2.25
N THR A 424 8.02 1.73 1.38
CA THR A 424 8.71 0.45 1.52
C THR A 424 8.88 -0.20 0.14
N GLN A 425 9.24 -1.47 0.15
CA GLN A 425 9.35 -2.30 -1.05
C GLN A 425 8.23 -3.33 -1.06
N GLY A 426 8.13 -4.08 -2.14
CA GLY A 426 7.18 -5.17 -2.25
C GLY A 426 5.83 -4.74 -2.79
N HIS A 427 4.77 -5.27 -2.20
CA HIS A 427 3.40 -5.05 -2.70
C HIS A 427 2.90 -3.62 -2.49
N ILE A 428 3.34 -2.94 -1.45
CA ILE A 428 2.83 -1.59 -1.13
C ILE A 428 3.12 -0.58 -2.26
N PRO A 429 4.33 -0.54 -2.85
CA PRO A 429 4.61 0.41 -3.93
C PRO A 429 4.18 -0.01 -5.33
N SER A 430 3.58 -1.18 -5.50
CA SER A 430 3.43 -1.84 -6.81
C SER A 430 2.33 -1.24 -7.70
N GLY A 431 2.55 -0.03 -8.18
CA GLY A 431 1.63 0.69 -9.07
C GLY A 431 0.43 1.27 -8.34
N VAL A 432 0.09 0.70 -7.21
CA VAL A 432 -1.13 1.01 -6.45
C VAL A 432 -1.15 2.43 -5.85
N PRO A 433 -0.01 2.98 -5.42
CA PRO A 433 -0.05 4.32 -4.77
C PRO A 433 -0.64 5.41 -5.65
N TYR A 434 -0.55 5.27 -6.97
CA TYR A 434 -1.07 6.30 -7.88
C TYR A 434 -2.58 6.19 -8.12
N ILE A 435 -3.22 5.08 -7.77
CA ILE A 435 -4.62 4.82 -8.19
C ILE A 435 -5.58 5.91 -7.70
N GLY A 436 -5.43 6.38 -6.46
CA GLY A 436 -6.29 7.45 -5.96
C GLY A 436 -6.15 8.74 -6.75
N PHE A 437 -4.91 9.13 -7.03
CA PHE A 437 -4.63 10.31 -7.85
C PHE A 437 -5.06 10.10 -9.29
N CYS A 438 -4.83 8.90 -9.83
CA CYS A 438 -5.23 8.53 -11.18
C CYS A 438 -6.73 8.75 -11.37
N ARG A 439 -7.52 8.20 -10.44
CA ARG A 439 -8.98 8.37 -10.47
C ARG A 439 -9.35 9.84 -10.49
N GLN A 440 -8.79 10.62 -9.58
CA GLN A 440 -9.12 12.05 -9.49
C GLN A 440 -8.67 12.83 -10.74
N ASP A 441 -7.48 12.55 -11.24
CA ASP A 441 -6.95 13.24 -12.43
C ASP A 441 -7.81 12.95 -13.66
N ILE A 442 -8.30 11.72 -13.79
CA ILE A 442 -9.20 11.36 -14.89
C ILE A 442 -10.55 12.09 -14.72
N LEU A 443 -11.10 12.08 -13.50
CA LEU A 443 -12.38 12.76 -13.24
C LEU A 443 -12.28 14.26 -13.50
N ASP A 444 -11.13 14.86 -13.20
CA ASP A 444 -10.89 16.30 -13.42
C ASP A 444 -10.53 16.63 -14.88
N GLY A 445 -10.36 15.62 -15.72
CA GLY A 445 -10.00 15.83 -17.12
C GLY A 445 -8.53 16.18 -17.34
N LYS A 446 -7.68 16.00 -16.34
CA LYS A 446 -6.25 16.28 -16.46
C LYS A 446 -5.52 15.24 -17.29
N ILE A 447 -5.96 13.99 -17.20
CA ILE A 447 -5.45 12.89 -18.02
C ILE A 447 -6.63 12.07 -18.53
N LYS A 448 -6.41 11.29 -19.58
CA LYS A 448 -7.44 10.42 -20.17
C LYS A 448 -7.29 8.98 -19.70
N ASN A 449 -6.06 8.56 -19.44
CA ASN A 449 -5.78 7.18 -19.12
C ASN A 449 -4.45 7.03 -18.35
N ALA A 450 -4.25 5.86 -17.79
CA ALA A 450 -2.99 5.50 -17.15
C ALA A 450 -2.83 3.99 -17.20
N MET A 451 -1.57 3.54 -17.23
CA MET A 451 -1.26 2.11 -17.11
C MET A 451 -0.75 1.84 -15.69
N ILE A 452 -1.38 0.90 -15.02
CA ILE A 452 -0.98 0.44 -13.69
C ILE A 452 -0.24 -0.87 -13.87
N VAL A 453 0.98 -0.93 -13.34
CA VAL A 453 1.89 -2.05 -13.57
C VAL A 453 2.29 -2.68 -12.24
N GLY A 454 2.13 -4.00 -12.14
CA GLY A 454 2.72 -4.80 -11.09
C GLY A 454 3.89 -5.55 -11.68
N LYS A 455 5.08 -5.38 -11.14
CA LYS A 455 6.29 -5.95 -11.71
C LYS A 455 7.25 -6.36 -10.59
N GLY A 456 7.96 -7.41 -10.81
CA GLY A 456 8.97 -7.94 -9.92
C GLY A 456 8.96 -9.44 -9.96
N SER A 457 9.70 -10.13 -9.15
CA SER A 457 10.37 -9.53 -8.02
C SER A 457 11.58 -10.36 -7.62
N LEU A 458 12.45 -9.73 -6.84
CA LEU A 458 13.61 -10.38 -6.24
C LEU A 458 13.19 -11.53 -5.32
N PHE A 459 12.17 -11.29 -4.49
CA PHE A 459 11.72 -12.31 -3.53
C PHE A 459 11.02 -13.47 -4.22
N LEU A 460 10.24 -13.19 -5.24
CA LEU A 460 9.60 -14.24 -6.03
C LEU A 460 10.67 -15.10 -6.72
N GLY A 461 11.72 -14.47 -7.21
CA GLY A 461 12.85 -15.16 -7.81
C GLY A 461 13.49 -16.16 -6.87
N ARG A 462 13.63 -15.79 -5.60
CA ARG A 462 14.21 -16.68 -4.58
C ARG A 462 13.31 -17.86 -4.26
N MET A 463 11.99 -17.67 -4.30
CA MET A 463 11.05 -18.71 -3.94
C MET A 463 10.79 -19.69 -5.08
N THR A 464 10.62 -19.16 -6.28
CA THR A 464 10.19 -19.97 -7.43
C THR A 464 11.10 -19.84 -8.63
N ASN A 465 12.10 -18.98 -8.54
CA ASN A 465 13.03 -18.66 -9.63
C ASN A 465 12.30 -18.07 -10.84
N LEU A 466 11.23 -17.31 -10.57
CA LEU A 466 10.43 -16.69 -11.62
C LEU A 466 10.39 -15.18 -11.41
N PHE A 467 10.20 -14.46 -12.50
CA PHE A 467 9.76 -13.06 -12.45
C PHE A 467 8.28 -13.03 -12.73
N ASP A 468 7.66 -11.91 -12.41
CA ASP A 468 6.24 -11.71 -12.65
C ASP A 468 5.99 -10.30 -13.14
N GLY A 469 4.91 -10.13 -13.88
CA GLY A 469 4.48 -8.82 -14.33
C GLY A 469 3.11 -8.90 -14.96
N VAL A 470 2.30 -7.90 -14.65
CA VAL A 470 0.95 -7.77 -15.20
C VAL A 470 0.58 -6.29 -15.20
N SER A 471 -0.24 -5.86 -16.16
CA SER A 471 -0.65 -4.47 -16.26
C SER A 471 -2.08 -4.35 -16.74
N PHE A 472 -2.69 -3.22 -16.43
CA PHE A 472 -4.00 -2.86 -16.98
C PHE A 472 -4.07 -1.36 -17.23
N ILE A 473 -5.03 -0.96 -18.06
CA ILE A 473 -5.29 0.45 -18.38
C ILE A 473 -6.52 0.91 -17.62
N VAL A 474 -6.39 2.06 -16.97
CA VAL A 474 -7.50 2.81 -16.39
C VAL A 474 -7.80 3.96 -17.36
N GLU A 475 -9.05 4.14 -17.72
CA GLU A 475 -9.43 5.17 -18.70
C GLU A 475 -10.72 5.86 -18.33
N ALA A 476 -10.93 7.06 -18.89
CA ALA A 476 -12.14 7.83 -18.65
C ALA A 476 -13.37 7.00 -19.02
N ASN A 477 -14.42 7.15 -18.22
CA ASN A 477 -15.66 6.40 -18.43
C ASN A 477 -16.28 6.77 -19.79
N LYS A 478 -16.62 5.77 -20.57
CA LYS A 478 -17.18 5.98 -21.93
C LYS A 478 -18.53 6.69 -21.86
N GLY A 479 -19.35 6.35 -20.87
CA GLY A 479 -20.65 7.01 -20.70
C GLY A 479 -20.49 8.50 -20.38
N ARG A 480 -19.49 8.84 -19.56
CA ARG A 480 -19.20 10.23 -19.24
C ARG A 480 -18.70 10.99 -20.48
N GLN A 481 -17.84 10.36 -21.26
CA GLN A 481 -17.33 10.96 -22.50
C GLN A 481 -18.46 11.24 -23.48
N GLU A 482 -19.40 10.31 -23.65
CA GLU A 482 -20.55 10.46 -24.53
C GLU A 482 -21.43 11.62 -24.06
N ALA A 483 -21.68 11.72 -22.77
CA ALA A 483 -22.50 12.79 -22.19
C ALA A 483 -21.84 14.15 -22.44
N GLN A 484 -20.52 14.25 -22.25
CA GLN A 484 -19.77 15.49 -22.51
C GLN A 484 -19.82 15.89 -23.98
N SER A 485 -19.70 14.92 -24.89
CA SER A 485 -19.79 15.16 -26.32
C SER A 485 -21.17 15.67 -26.72
N THR A 486 -22.21 15.11 -26.15
CA THR A 486 -23.60 15.54 -26.40
C THR A 486 -23.80 16.97 -25.91
N ILE A 487 -23.33 17.30 -24.75
CA ILE A 487 -23.40 18.66 -24.23
C ILE A 487 -22.71 19.66 -25.16
N UNK A 488 -21.72 19.22 -25.68
CA UNK A 488 -21.07 19.98 -26.47
C UNK A 488 -21.70 20.29 -27.68
N ALA A 489 -22.11 19.38 -28.22
CA ALA A 489 -22.89 19.52 -29.44
C ALA A 489 -24.08 20.44 -29.25
N LEU A 490 -24.77 20.27 -28.16
CA LEU A 490 -25.94 21.11 -27.84
C LEU A 490 -25.55 22.57 -27.65
N LYS A 491 -24.45 22.83 -26.99
CA LYS A 491 -23.95 24.22 -26.79
C LYS A 491 -23.61 24.86 -28.13
N ASN A 492 -22.93 24.13 -28.99
CA ASN A 492 -22.56 24.63 -30.32
C ASN A 492 -23.82 24.93 -31.16
N PHE A 493 -24.78 24.03 -31.10
CA PHE A 493 -26.04 24.20 -31.81
C PHE A 493 -26.77 25.46 -31.30
N ALA A 494 -26.84 25.63 -29.98
CA ALA A 494 -27.50 26.81 -29.39
C ALA A 494 -26.76 28.11 -29.77
N SER A 495 -25.43 28.11 -29.76
CA SER A 495 -24.64 29.27 -30.15
C SER A 495 -24.88 29.66 -31.60
N ASN A 496 -24.94 28.68 -32.50
CA ASN A 496 -25.21 28.94 -33.89
C ASN A 496 -26.61 29.52 -34.11
N LEU A 497 -27.57 28.99 -33.37
CA LEU A 497 -28.96 29.50 -33.45
C LEU A 497 -29.06 30.95 -32.96
N MET A 498 -28.25 31.34 -32.00
CA MET A 498 -28.24 32.70 -31.47
C MET A 498 -27.49 33.69 -32.36
N ALA A 499 -26.65 33.18 -33.26
CA ALA A 499 -25.85 33.98 -34.18
C ALA A 499 -26.64 34.30 -35.50
N GLU A 500 -27.72 33.60 -35.79
CA GLU A 500 -28.64 33.87 -36.89
C GLU A 500 -29.75 34.87 -36.46
#